data_d5aa84cf2064fbdc0c4bbd0c96088cb6
#
_entry.id   d5aa84cf2064fbdc0c4bbd0c96088cb6
#
_cell.length_a   1.000
_cell.length_b   1.000
_cell.length_c   1.000
_cell.angle_alpha   90.00
_cell.angle_beta   90.00
_cell.angle_gamma   90.00
#
_symmetry.space_group_name_H-M   'P 1'
#
loop_
_entity.id
_entity.type
_entity.pdbx_description
1 polymer ?
#
loop_
_entity_poly.entity_id
_entity_poly.type
_entity_poly.pdbx_seq_one_letter_code
_entity_poly.pdbx_strand_id
1 'polypeptide(L)'
;MAWRRKPRIWFAAALLFGLFTSAARTEPAQVNTIREAFERFWSCWRPPPASLANPIDITVIVSFNRAGEILGHPRITYESEQATDNDRLVYRIAVMETLQRCTPMPFTEGMAGAVAGRPFAVQFHNRKIPPQPAEKRAWLKTKIL
;
A
#
# COMPACT_ATOMS: atom_id res chain seq x y z
N MET A 1 -2.68 -78.92 -36.40
CA MET A 1 -3.66 -77.83 -36.32
C MET A 1 -3.43 -77.11 -35.00
N ALA A 2 -2.73 -76.00 -35.03
CA ALA A 2 -2.36 -75.22 -33.82
C ALA A 2 -3.11 -73.90 -33.89
N TRP A 3 -4.04 -73.68 -32.97
CA TRP A 3 -4.83 -72.48 -32.84
C TRP A 3 -4.10 -71.50 -31.92
N ARG A 4 -3.45 -70.46 -32.51
CA ARG A 4 -2.81 -69.38 -31.81
C ARG A 4 -3.87 -68.41 -31.28
N ARG A 5 -4.06 -68.37 -29.98
CA ARG A 5 -4.86 -67.33 -29.31
C ARG A 5 -4.01 -66.06 -29.18
N LYS A 6 -4.49 -64.93 -29.74
CA LYS A 6 -3.91 -63.59 -29.58
C LYS A 6 -4.26 -63.02 -28.20
N PRO A 7 -3.34 -62.41 -27.45
CA PRO A 7 -3.67 -61.72 -26.20
C PRO A 7 -4.31 -60.39 -26.52
N ARG A 8 -5.47 -60.13 -25.90
CA ARG A 8 -6.15 -58.83 -25.91
C ARG A 8 -5.40 -57.89 -24.94
N ILE A 9 -4.71 -56.91 -25.51
CA ILE A 9 -4.07 -55.83 -24.74
C ILE A 9 -5.17 -54.84 -24.36
N TRP A 10 -5.46 -54.80 -23.07
CA TRP A 10 -6.35 -53.78 -22.49
C TRP A 10 -5.52 -52.51 -22.26
N PHE A 11 -5.75 -51.49 -23.06
CA PHE A 11 -5.24 -50.16 -22.78
C PHE A 11 -6.06 -49.54 -21.66
N ALA A 12 -5.55 -49.53 -20.45
CA ALA A 12 -6.08 -48.74 -19.36
C ALA A 12 -5.66 -47.32 -19.60
N ALA A 13 -6.57 -46.49 -20.13
CA ALA A 13 -6.36 -45.03 -20.20
C ALA A 13 -6.53 -44.43 -18.81
N ALA A 14 -5.39 -44.15 -18.15
CA ALA A 14 -5.36 -43.39 -16.92
C ALA A 14 -5.61 -41.89 -17.22
N LEU A 15 -6.85 -41.45 -16.99
CA LEU A 15 -7.22 -40.01 -16.98
C LEU A 15 -6.60 -39.34 -15.74
N LEU A 16 -5.46 -38.70 -15.95
CA LEU A 16 -4.85 -37.78 -14.98
C LEU A 16 -5.69 -36.50 -14.97
N PHE A 17 -6.67 -36.41 -14.07
CA PHE A 17 -7.34 -35.17 -13.72
C PHE A 17 -6.34 -34.29 -12.96
N GLY A 18 -5.69 -33.38 -13.70
CA GLY A 18 -4.88 -32.32 -13.12
C GLY A 18 -5.76 -31.38 -12.31
N LEU A 19 -5.64 -31.44 -10.98
CA LEU A 19 -6.20 -30.45 -10.07
C LEU A 19 -5.47 -29.13 -10.27
N PHE A 20 -5.97 -28.27 -11.15
CA PHE A 20 -5.59 -26.86 -11.19
C PHE A 20 -6.09 -26.21 -9.92
N THR A 21 -5.28 -26.18 -8.88
CA THR A 21 -5.50 -25.30 -7.71
C THR A 21 -5.28 -23.87 -8.17
N SER A 22 -6.37 -23.21 -8.55
CA SER A 22 -6.38 -21.76 -8.75
C SER A 22 -6.07 -21.12 -7.40
N ALA A 23 -4.83 -20.64 -7.20
CA ALA A 23 -4.50 -19.78 -6.09
C ALA A 23 -5.36 -18.52 -6.24
N ALA A 24 -6.38 -18.37 -5.40
CA ALA A 24 -7.16 -17.16 -5.31
C ALA A 24 -6.20 -16.02 -4.94
N ARG A 25 -5.84 -15.19 -5.91
CA ARG A 25 -5.16 -13.92 -5.63
C ARG A 25 -6.17 -13.07 -4.89
N THR A 26 -5.93 -12.84 -3.60
CA THR A 26 -6.68 -11.86 -2.84
C THR A 26 -6.39 -10.51 -3.47
N GLU A 27 -7.33 -9.93 -4.20
CA GLU A 27 -7.20 -8.56 -4.69
C GLU A 27 -6.98 -7.65 -3.50
N PRO A 28 -6.06 -6.69 -3.60
CA PRO A 28 -5.85 -5.72 -2.53
C PRO A 28 -7.16 -4.95 -2.28
N ALA A 29 -7.49 -4.76 -1.00
CA ALA A 29 -8.68 -4.02 -0.61
C ALA A 29 -8.69 -2.66 -1.32
N GLN A 30 -9.82 -2.34 -1.98
CA GLN A 30 -9.97 -1.09 -2.72
C GLN A 30 -10.00 0.10 -1.78
N VAL A 31 -9.39 1.21 -2.20
CA VAL A 31 -9.35 2.48 -1.48
C VAL A 31 -10.50 3.35 -1.96
N ASN A 32 -11.45 3.63 -1.07
CA ASN A 32 -12.66 4.38 -1.37
C ASN A 32 -12.71 5.78 -0.71
N THR A 33 -11.82 6.03 0.24
CA THR A 33 -11.75 7.29 0.96
C THR A 33 -10.31 7.81 1.05
N ILE A 34 -10.18 9.13 1.28
CA ILE A 34 -8.87 9.75 1.54
C ILE A 34 -8.20 9.14 2.78
N ARG A 35 -8.96 8.82 3.81
CA ARG A 35 -8.45 8.16 5.02
C ARG A 35 -7.79 6.83 4.67
N GLU A 36 -8.49 5.97 3.92
CA GLU A 36 -7.97 4.67 3.49
C GLU A 36 -6.71 4.83 2.63
N ALA A 37 -6.63 5.88 1.80
CA ALA A 37 -5.42 6.19 1.05
C ALA A 37 -4.22 6.47 1.97
N PHE A 38 -4.42 7.26 3.03
CA PHE A 38 -3.37 7.50 4.02
C PHE A 38 -3.03 6.23 4.81
N GLU A 39 -4.02 5.46 5.25
CA GLU A 39 -3.81 4.17 5.94
C GLU A 39 -3.00 3.21 5.06
N ARG A 40 -3.26 3.22 3.76
CA ARG A 40 -2.50 2.44 2.79
C ARG A 40 -1.03 2.88 2.73
N PHE A 41 -0.76 4.19 2.66
CA PHE A 41 0.62 4.68 2.72
C PHE A 41 1.33 4.25 4.00
N TRP A 42 0.65 4.37 5.16
CA TRP A 42 1.20 3.93 6.43
C TRP A 42 1.47 2.42 6.48
N SER A 43 0.63 1.61 5.85
CA SER A 43 0.86 0.16 5.77
C SER A 43 2.09 -0.21 4.93
N CYS A 44 2.43 0.62 3.95
CA CYS A 44 3.63 0.44 3.12
C CYS A 44 4.88 1.08 3.75
N TRP A 45 4.72 2.01 4.69
CA TRP A 45 5.81 2.75 5.29
C TRP A 45 6.75 1.85 6.08
N ARG A 46 8.00 1.93 5.75
CA ARG A 46 9.08 1.24 6.47
C ARG A 46 10.13 2.27 6.84
N PRO A 47 10.06 2.81 8.07
CA PRO A 47 11.01 3.80 8.52
C PRO A 47 12.41 3.20 8.57
N PRO A 48 13.44 3.99 8.27
CA PRO A 48 14.82 3.58 8.45
C PRO A 48 15.09 3.20 9.91
N PRO A 49 15.94 2.19 10.18
CA PRO A 49 16.33 1.85 11.53
C PRO A 49 17.20 2.95 12.12
N ALA A 50 17.10 3.16 13.44
CA ALA A 50 17.84 4.18 14.15
C ALA A 50 19.38 4.03 14.08
N SER A 51 19.86 2.84 13.67
CA SER A 51 21.28 2.60 13.41
C SER A 51 21.79 3.25 12.12
N LEU A 52 20.89 3.61 11.19
CA LEU A 52 21.26 4.22 9.90
C LEU A 52 20.99 5.72 9.85
N ALA A 53 19.94 6.18 10.52
CA ALA A 53 19.55 7.58 10.52
C ALA A 53 18.77 7.95 11.78
N ASN A 54 18.90 9.19 12.23
CA ASN A 54 18.06 9.72 13.31
C ASN A 54 16.61 9.87 12.82
N PRO A 55 15.60 9.69 13.69
CA PRO A 55 14.22 9.91 13.33
C PRO A 55 13.95 11.35 12.92
N ILE A 56 13.41 11.53 11.71
CA ILE A 56 12.97 12.83 11.19
C ILE A 56 11.55 12.76 10.66
N ASP A 57 10.93 13.90 10.53
CA ASP A 57 9.66 14.07 9.82
C ASP A 57 9.96 14.54 8.40
N ILE A 58 9.29 13.93 7.42
CA ILE A 58 9.41 14.29 6.02
C ILE A 58 8.02 14.36 5.38
N THR A 59 7.74 15.43 4.64
CA THR A 59 6.48 15.59 3.92
C THR A 59 6.75 15.58 2.43
N VAL A 60 5.98 14.76 1.70
CA VAL A 60 6.03 14.68 0.24
C VAL A 60 4.68 15.00 -0.35
N ILE A 61 4.68 15.76 -1.45
CA ILE A 61 3.49 15.96 -2.27
C ILE A 61 3.55 14.96 -3.42
N VAL A 62 2.46 14.21 -3.59
CA VAL A 62 2.26 13.23 -4.64
C VAL A 62 0.89 13.42 -5.27
N SER A 63 0.76 13.23 -6.57
CA SER A 63 -0.52 13.20 -7.28
C SER A 63 -0.66 11.86 -8.00
N PHE A 64 -1.90 11.46 -8.26
CA PHE A 64 -2.21 10.19 -8.92
C PHE A 64 -3.00 10.43 -10.20
N ASN A 65 -2.82 9.52 -11.17
CA ASN A 65 -3.76 9.38 -12.27
C ASN A 65 -4.95 8.50 -11.86
N ARG A 66 -5.91 8.30 -12.75
CA ARG A 66 -7.08 7.45 -12.49
C ARG A 66 -6.75 5.97 -12.27
N ALA A 67 -5.62 5.50 -12.77
CA ALA A 67 -5.14 4.14 -12.56
C ALA A 67 -4.45 3.96 -11.19
N GLY A 68 -4.34 5.01 -10.38
CA GLY A 68 -3.64 4.98 -9.09
C GLY A 68 -2.12 5.04 -9.21
N GLU A 69 -1.59 5.32 -10.39
CA GLU A 69 -0.17 5.51 -10.61
C GLU A 69 0.23 6.94 -10.27
N ILE A 70 1.47 7.14 -9.85
CA ILE A 70 2.00 8.47 -9.53
C ILE A 70 2.09 9.29 -10.80
N LEU A 71 1.49 10.48 -10.76
CA LEU A 71 1.51 11.46 -11.83
C LEU A 71 2.66 12.45 -11.61
N GLY A 72 3.64 12.42 -12.52
CA GLY A 72 4.82 13.27 -12.43
C GLY A 72 5.81 12.82 -11.36
N HIS A 73 6.54 13.77 -10.78
CA HIS A 73 7.56 13.50 -9.77
C HIS A 73 7.07 13.88 -8.37
N PRO A 74 7.16 12.98 -7.38
CA PRO A 74 6.93 13.33 -5.98
C PRO A 74 7.86 14.47 -5.55
N ARG A 75 7.33 15.42 -4.77
CA ARG A 75 8.08 16.59 -4.35
C ARG A 75 8.13 16.68 -2.83
N ILE A 76 9.33 16.63 -2.27
CA ILE A 76 9.56 16.84 -0.84
C ILE A 76 9.36 18.33 -0.54
N THR A 77 8.52 18.64 0.42
CA THR A 77 8.17 20.02 0.81
C THR A 77 8.57 20.37 2.24
N TYR A 78 8.87 19.37 3.05
CA TYR A 78 9.33 19.57 4.41
C TYR A 78 10.25 18.44 4.83
N GLU A 79 11.29 18.78 5.57
CA GLU A 79 12.18 17.88 6.31
C GLU A 79 12.53 18.55 7.64
N SER A 80 12.66 17.76 8.70
CA SER A 80 13.03 18.29 10.02
C SER A 80 14.29 19.14 9.95
N GLU A 81 14.27 20.35 10.55
CA GLU A 81 15.37 21.30 10.49
C GLU A 81 16.68 20.75 11.07
N GLN A 82 16.57 19.98 12.16
CA GLN A 82 17.70 19.37 12.87
C GLN A 82 18.27 18.13 12.16
N ALA A 83 17.70 17.71 11.03
CA ALA A 83 18.16 16.56 10.28
C ALA A 83 19.54 16.80 9.67
N THR A 84 20.43 15.81 9.80
CA THR A 84 21.70 15.81 9.07
C THR A 84 21.47 15.47 7.60
N ASP A 85 22.47 15.70 6.75
CA ASP A 85 22.37 15.34 5.35
C ASP A 85 22.20 13.82 5.14
N ASN A 86 22.83 13.01 6.00
CA ASN A 86 22.63 11.58 6.00
C ASN A 86 21.20 11.19 6.35
N ASP A 87 20.62 11.80 7.40
CA ASP A 87 19.24 11.54 7.82
C ASP A 87 18.27 11.83 6.66
N ARG A 88 18.44 12.99 6.02
CA ARG A 88 17.64 13.39 4.86
C ARG A 88 17.73 12.39 3.71
N LEU A 89 18.98 12.02 3.36
CA LEU A 89 19.20 11.07 2.25
C LEU A 89 18.52 9.72 2.50
N VAL A 90 18.73 9.15 3.69
CA VAL A 90 18.18 7.83 4.04
C VAL A 90 16.65 7.87 4.07
N TYR A 91 16.04 8.95 4.63
CA TYR A 91 14.58 9.10 4.65
C TYR A 91 13.98 9.36 3.27
N ARG A 92 14.65 10.14 2.41
CA ARG A 92 14.22 10.33 1.02
C ARG A 92 14.16 9.01 0.26
N ILE A 93 15.16 8.17 0.41
CA ILE A 93 15.18 6.83 -0.20
C ILE A 93 14.00 6.00 0.34
N ALA A 94 13.82 5.92 1.65
CA ALA A 94 12.74 5.15 2.26
C ALA A 94 11.34 5.61 1.83
N VAL A 95 11.15 6.93 1.66
CA VAL A 95 9.90 7.50 1.14
C VAL A 95 9.67 7.08 -0.31
N MET A 96 10.68 7.20 -1.18
CA MET A 96 10.53 6.82 -2.59
C MET A 96 10.24 5.32 -2.74
N GLU A 97 10.90 4.46 -1.98
CA GLU A 97 10.61 3.03 -1.92
C GLU A 97 9.18 2.75 -1.42
N THR A 98 8.70 3.52 -0.44
CA THR A 98 7.33 3.40 0.07
C THR A 98 6.33 3.75 -1.00
N LEU A 99 6.52 4.84 -1.72
CA LEU A 99 5.67 5.24 -2.83
C LEU A 99 5.64 4.15 -3.91
N GLN A 100 6.77 3.56 -4.26
CA GLN A 100 6.85 2.46 -5.23
C GLN A 100 6.11 1.20 -4.75
N ARG A 101 6.24 0.84 -3.46
CA ARG A 101 5.53 -0.33 -2.90
C ARG A 101 4.02 -0.14 -2.81
N CYS A 102 3.58 1.10 -2.60
CA CYS A 102 2.16 1.43 -2.45
C CYS A 102 1.42 1.68 -3.75
N THR A 103 2.12 1.85 -4.85
CA THR A 103 1.51 2.17 -6.15
C THR A 103 1.63 0.99 -7.13
N PRO A 104 0.63 0.81 -8.01
CA PRO A 104 -0.56 1.65 -8.15
C PRO A 104 -1.52 1.53 -6.95
N MET A 105 -2.14 2.68 -6.56
CA MET A 105 -3.16 2.71 -5.53
C MET A 105 -4.45 2.05 -6.06
N PRO A 106 -5.02 1.06 -5.36
CA PRO A 106 -6.23 0.37 -5.81
C PRO A 106 -7.49 1.22 -5.52
N PHE A 107 -7.58 2.40 -6.12
CA PHE A 107 -8.74 3.28 -5.96
C PHE A 107 -10.01 2.65 -6.54
N THR A 108 -11.14 2.86 -5.88
CA THR A 108 -12.44 2.65 -6.51
C THR A 108 -12.63 3.67 -7.65
N GLU A 109 -13.51 3.38 -8.60
CA GLU A 109 -13.77 4.28 -9.74
C GLU A 109 -14.17 5.69 -9.29
N GLY A 110 -15.05 5.79 -8.29
CA GLY A 110 -15.46 7.08 -7.71
C GLY A 110 -14.29 7.83 -7.07
N MET A 111 -13.47 7.14 -6.29
CA MET A 111 -12.29 7.74 -5.65
C MET A 111 -11.26 8.16 -6.70
N ALA A 112 -10.98 7.31 -7.69
CA ALA A 112 -10.05 7.61 -8.77
C ALA A 112 -10.45 8.88 -9.55
N GLY A 113 -11.75 9.05 -9.84
CA GLY A 113 -12.28 10.26 -10.47
C GLY A 113 -12.14 11.50 -9.58
N ALA A 114 -12.33 11.35 -8.27
CA ALA A 114 -12.26 12.46 -7.33
C ALA A 114 -10.83 12.96 -7.08
N VAL A 115 -9.82 12.08 -7.13
CA VAL A 115 -8.44 12.39 -6.73
C VAL A 115 -7.48 12.60 -7.91
N ALA A 116 -7.85 12.20 -9.12
CA ALA A 116 -6.98 12.30 -10.28
C ALA A 116 -6.44 13.72 -10.50
N GLY A 117 -5.13 13.85 -10.56
CA GLY A 117 -4.43 15.14 -10.73
C GLY A 117 -4.38 16.03 -9.50
N ARG A 118 -5.02 15.64 -8.39
CA ARG A 118 -4.99 16.43 -7.14
C ARG A 118 -3.77 16.08 -6.30
N PRO A 119 -3.11 17.07 -5.69
CA PRO A 119 -1.96 16.83 -4.84
C PRO A 119 -2.39 16.32 -3.46
N PHE A 120 -1.66 15.33 -2.95
CA PHE A 120 -1.74 14.83 -1.58
C PHE A 120 -0.44 15.19 -0.86
N ALA A 121 -0.54 15.83 0.30
CA ALA A 121 0.59 16.02 1.20
C ALA A 121 0.61 14.84 2.19
N VAL A 122 1.58 13.95 2.02
CA VAL A 122 1.77 12.77 2.87
C VAL A 122 2.97 13.01 3.77
N GLN A 123 2.74 12.93 5.09
CA GLN A 123 3.80 13.06 6.08
C GLN A 123 4.23 11.66 6.55
N PHE A 124 5.52 11.40 6.50
CA PHE A 124 6.15 10.19 7.02
C PHE A 124 7.01 10.53 8.24
N HIS A 125 6.96 9.69 9.25
CA HIS A 125 7.76 9.81 10.48
C HIS A 125 7.99 8.44 11.11
N ASN A 126 8.93 8.37 12.04
CA ASN A 126 9.23 7.15 12.78
C ASN A 126 8.73 7.22 14.24
N ARG A 127 7.79 8.10 14.52
CA ARG A 127 7.19 8.18 15.86
C ARG A 127 6.07 7.16 15.96
N LYS A 128 6.03 6.39 17.05
CA LYS A 128 4.81 5.70 17.45
C LYS A 128 3.81 6.79 17.83
N ILE A 129 2.77 6.99 16.99
CA ILE A 129 1.67 7.87 17.36
C ILE A 129 1.02 7.22 18.58
N PRO A 130 1.06 7.83 19.78
CA PRO A 130 0.23 7.34 20.86
C PRO A 130 -1.22 7.39 20.38
N PRO A 131 -2.07 6.42 20.75
CA PRO A 131 -3.48 6.48 20.40
C PRO A 131 -3.98 7.87 20.82
N GLN A 132 -4.49 8.64 19.86
CA GLN A 132 -5.07 9.94 20.20
C GLN A 132 -6.13 9.69 21.27
N PRO A 133 -6.06 10.31 22.44
CA PRO A 133 -7.13 10.22 23.41
C PRO A 133 -8.39 10.61 22.64
N ALA A 134 -9.42 9.75 22.68
CA ALA A 134 -10.69 10.07 22.06
C ALA A 134 -11.05 11.48 22.51
N GLU A 135 -11.06 12.40 21.57
CA GLU A 135 -11.31 13.81 21.85
C GLU A 135 -12.65 13.86 22.57
N LYS A 136 -12.59 14.05 23.88
CA LYS A 136 -13.77 14.26 24.69
C LYS A 136 -14.33 15.56 24.14
N ARG A 137 -15.28 15.47 23.20
CA ARG A 137 -16.06 16.61 22.76
C ARG A 137 -16.60 17.21 24.02
N ALA A 138 -16.00 18.30 24.45
CA ALA A 138 -16.52 19.11 25.54
C ALA A 138 -17.89 19.59 25.05
N TRP A 139 -18.94 18.91 25.49
CA TRP A 139 -20.29 19.40 25.35
C TRP A 139 -20.33 20.71 26.14
N LEU A 140 -20.19 21.83 25.43
CA LEU A 140 -20.55 23.12 25.97
C LEU A 140 -22.03 23.02 26.36
N LYS A 141 -22.27 22.69 27.61
CA LYS A 141 -23.59 22.91 28.22
C LYS A 141 -23.82 24.39 28.18
N THR A 142 -24.49 24.83 27.14
CA THR A 142 -25.07 26.17 27.11
C THR A 142 -26.09 26.23 28.27
N LYS A 143 -25.64 26.79 29.37
CA LYS A 143 -26.50 27.08 30.51
C LYS A 143 -27.32 28.30 30.09
N ILE A 144 -28.52 28.04 29.54
CA ILE A 144 -29.50 29.07 29.29
C ILE A 144 -30.07 29.48 30.66
N LEU A 145 -29.76 30.69 31.09
CA LEU A 145 -30.45 31.40 32.15
C LEU A 145 -31.65 32.11 31.55
#